data_cf02f63075571f0fef8e0ffa446e43ab
#
_entry.id   cf02f63075571f0fef8e0ffa446e43ab
#
_cell.length_a   1.000
_cell.length_b   1.000
_cell.length_c   1.000
_cell.angle_alpha   90.00
_cell.angle_beta   90.00
_cell.angle_gamma   90.00
#
_symmetry.space_group_name_H-M   'P 1'
#
loop_
_entity.id
_entity.type
_entity.pdbx_description
1 polymer ?
#
loop_
_entity_poly.entity_id
_entity_poly.type
_entity_poly.pdbx_seq_one_letter_code
_entity_poly.pdbx_strand_id
1 'polypeptide(L)'
;MTPIFTVDDLPSAVQEHRAVLGLELVMDLGWIAFLADSAGAQIGLMTQDASAPVNPQASVFVDDVEDAYRLAQEAGLEIVHPLTVEAWGVRRFFYRDSSGTVVNVGMHL
;
A
#
# COMPACT_ATOMS: atom_id res chain seq x y z
N MET A 1 9.54 1.83 2.14
CA MET A 1 8.26 2.30 1.59
C MET A 1 8.09 1.73 0.19
N THR A 2 6.91 1.22 -0.12
CA THR A 2 6.62 0.52 -1.38
C THR A 2 5.67 1.38 -2.21
N PRO A 3 6.04 1.78 -3.44
CA PRO A 3 5.11 2.45 -4.36
C PRO A 3 3.99 1.49 -4.76
N ILE A 4 2.78 2.03 -4.88
CA ILE A 4 1.58 1.27 -5.26
C ILE A 4 1.04 1.88 -6.55
N PHE A 5 0.91 1.07 -7.59
CA PHE A 5 0.33 1.48 -8.87
C PHE A 5 -1.10 0.95 -8.96
N THR A 6 -2.03 1.82 -9.27
CA THR A 6 -3.39 1.40 -9.61
C THR A 6 -3.41 0.91 -11.06
N VAL A 7 -3.94 -0.29 -11.28
CA VAL A 7 -3.98 -0.94 -12.59
C VAL A 7 -5.40 -1.42 -12.90
N ASP A 8 -5.73 -1.55 -14.18
CA ASP A 8 -7.06 -2.00 -14.60
C ASP A 8 -7.17 -3.53 -14.61
N ASP A 9 -6.09 -4.23 -14.98
CA ASP A 9 -6.03 -5.68 -15.10
C ASP A 9 -4.78 -6.18 -14.37
N LEU A 10 -4.98 -6.78 -13.20
CA LEU A 10 -3.86 -7.19 -12.35
C LEU A 10 -2.98 -8.27 -13.02
N PRO A 11 -3.52 -9.37 -13.58
CA PRO A 11 -2.66 -10.37 -14.24
C PRO A 11 -1.82 -9.79 -15.37
N SER A 12 -2.38 -8.93 -16.19
CA SER A 12 -1.65 -8.27 -17.28
C SER A 12 -0.55 -7.37 -16.76
N ALA A 13 -0.83 -6.56 -15.73
CA ALA A 13 0.16 -5.67 -15.11
C ALA A 13 1.30 -6.45 -14.48
N VAL A 14 1.02 -7.53 -13.77
CA VAL A 14 2.03 -8.43 -13.19
C VAL A 14 2.95 -8.95 -14.29
N GLN A 15 2.37 -9.47 -15.39
CA GLN A 15 3.15 -10.02 -16.49
C GLN A 15 4.03 -8.95 -17.16
N GLU A 16 3.48 -7.77 -17.40
CA GLU A 16 4.21 -6.66 -18.03
C GLU A 16 5.42 -6.23 -17.21
N HIS A 17 5.23 -5.97 -15.92
CA HIS A 17 6.33 -5.54 -15.04
C HIS A 17 7.37 -6.63 -14.83
N ARG A 18 6.96 -7.88 -14.76
CA ARG A 18 7.90 -9.01 -14.68
C ARG A 18 8.72 -9.14 -15.96
N ALA A 19 8.09 -8.98 -17.12
CA ALA A 19 8.77 -9.11 -18.41
C ALA A 19 9.82 -8.00 -18.61
N VAL A 20 9.51 -6.78 -18.21
CA VAL A 20 10.39 -5.63 -18.40
C VAL A 20 11.51 -5.55 -17.36
N LEU A 21 11.18 -5.81 -16.09
CA LEU A 21 12.08 -5.56 -14.96
C LEU A 21 12.66 -6.82 -14.34
N GLY A 22 12.22 -8.01 -14.77
CA GLY A 22 12.70 -9.27 -14.20
C GLY A 22 12.30 -9.49 -12.74
N LEU A 23 11.19 -8.90 -12.31
CA LEU A 23 10.76 -8.97 -10.92
C LEU A 23 10.16 -10.34 -10.60
N GLU A 24 10.22 -10.72 -9.32
CA GLU A 24 9.55 -11.90 -8.79
C GLU A 24 8.22 -11.52 -8.16
N LEU A 25 7.20 -12.35 -8.39
CA LEU A 25 5.93 -12.24 -7.69
C LEU A 25 6.09 -12.81 -6.28
N VAL A 26 5.98 -11.95 -5.26
CA VAL A 26 6.18 -12.34 -3.86
C VAL A 26 4.87 -12.47 -3.08
N MET A 27 3.79 -11.85 -3.56
CA MET A 27 2.46 -11.97 -2.96
C MET A 27 1.39 -11.65 -3.99
N ASP A 28 0.28 -12.39 -3.97
CA ASP A 28 -0.88 -12.15 -4.82
C ASP A 28 -2.15 -12.49 -4.05
N LEU A 29 -2.97 -11.48 -3.78
CA LEU A 29 -4.27 -11.61 -3.09
C LEU A 29 -5.45 -11.51 -4.07
N GLY A 30 -5.20 -11.47 -5.38
CA GLY A 30 -6.23 -11.35 -6.41
C GLY A 30 -6.58 -9.91 -6.77
N TRP A 31 -6.60 -8.99 -5.81
CA TRP A 31 -6.85 -7.57 -6.03
C TRP A 31 -5.59 -6.71 -5.85
N ILE A 32 -4.58 -7.25 -5.19
CA ILE A 32 -3.26 -6.63 -5.02
C ILE A 32 -2.17 -7.70 -5.16
N ALA A 33 -1.06 -7.33 -5.77
CA ALA A 33 0.13 -8.17 -5.88
C ALA A 33 1.38 -7.34 -5.57
N PHE A 34 2.40 -7.99 -5.01
CA PHE A 34 3.70 -7.37 -4.78
C PHE A 34 4.75 -8.08 -5.60
N LEU A 35 5.58 -7.30 -6.27
CA LEU A 35 6.74 -7.76 -7.06
C LEU A 35 8.01 -7.20 -6.44
N ALA A 36 9.07 -8.01 -6.42
CA ALA A 36 10.34 -7.63 -5.81
C ALA A 36 11.51 -7.85 -6.75
N ASP A 37 12.54 -7.01 -6.64
CA ASP A 37 13.82 -7.23 -7.30
C ASP A 37 14.75 -8.09 -6.42
N SER A 38 15.94 -8.40 -6.92
CA SER A 38 16.92 -9.24 -6.20
C SER A 38 17.47 -8.57 -4.95
N ALA A 39 17.36 -7.26 -4.81
CA ALA A 39 17.79 -6.50 -3.64
C ALA A 39 16.68 -6.37 -2.59
N GLY A 40 15.48 -6.87 -2.89
CA GLY A 40 14.33 -6.80 -1.99
C GLY A 40 13.47 -5.55 -2.13
N ALA A 41 13.78 -4.66 -3.06
CA ALA A 41 12.91 -3.51 -3.33
C ALA A 41 11.63 -3.99 -4.02
N GLN A 42 10.48 -3.41 -3.62
CA GLN A 42 9.18 -3.88 -4.06
C GLN A 42 8.36 -2.78 -4.72
N ILE A 43 7.46 -3.20 -5.60
CA ILE A 43 6.30 -2.41 -6.05
C ILE A 43 5.03 -3.18 -5.74
N GLY A 44 3.95 -2.47 -5.46
CA GLY A 44 2.62 -3.03 -5.34
C GLY A 44 1.79 -2.66 -6.57
N LEU A 45 0.98 -3.59 -7.04
CA LEU A 45 0.02 -3.39 -8.12
C LEU A 45 -1.36 -3.71 -7.58
N MET A 46 -2.34 -2.82 -7.75
CA MET A 46 -3.70 -3.09 -7.26
C MET A 46 -4.76 -2.56 -8.20
N THR A 47 -5.89 -3.24 -8.27
CA THR A 47 -7.05 -2.75 -9.00
C THR A 47 -7.83 -1.75 -8.17
N GLN A 48 -8.45 -2.20 -7.09
CA GLN A 48 -9.20 -1.34 -6.18
C GLN A 48 -9.15 -1.91 -4.77
N ASP A 49 -8.90 -1.04 -3.80
CA ASP A 49 -9.02 -1.38 -2.39
C ASP A 49 -10.47 -1.13 -1.95
N ALA A 50 -11.28 -2.20 -1.92
CA ALA A 50 -12.69 -2.11 -1.58
C ALA A 50 -12.93 -1.73 -0.11
N SER A 51 -11.90 -1.84 0.74
CA SER A 51 -11.98 -1.53 2.18
C SER A 51 -11.65 -0.08 2.50
N ALA A 52 -11.26 0.72 1.51
CA ALA A 52 -10.88 2.11 1.69
C ALA A 52 -11.53 3.01 0.64
N PRO A 53 -11.65 4.33 0.91
CA PRO A 53 -12.30 5.25 -0.03
C PRO A 53 -11.51 5.48 -1.32
N VAL A 54 -10.17 5.33 -1.27
CA VAL A 54 -9.28 5.48 -2.42
C VAL A 54 -8.12 4.51 -2.30
N ASN A 55 -7.46 4.22 -3.43
CA ASN A 55 -6.21 3.45 -3.41
C ASN A 55 -5.06 4.32 -2.89
N PRO A 56 -4.16 3.77 -2.07
CA PRO A 56 -2.95 4.48 -1.70
C PRO A 56 -1.94 4.48 -2.85
N GLN A 57 -1.07 5.48 -2.87
CA GLN A 57 0.01 5.59 -3.85
C GLN A 57 1.34 5.03 -3.31
N ALA A 58 1.43 4.87 -2.00
CA ALA A 58 2.57 4.25 -1.34
C ALA A 58 2.10 3.53 -0.09
N SER A 59 2.86 2.52 0.32
CA SER A 59 2.58 1.74 1.52
C SER A 59 3.85 1.58 2.34
N VAL A 60 3.74 1.78 3.66
CA VAL A 60 4.83 1.57 4.59
C VAL A 60 4.33 0.79 5.80
N PHE A 61 5.12 -0.18 6.27
CA PHE A 61 4.80 -0.92 7.48
C PHE A 61 5.69 -0.44 8.63
N VAL A 62 5.09 -0.27 9.80
CA VAL A 62 5.72 0.25 11.00
C VAL A 62 5.49 -0.69 12.18
N ASP A 63 6.28 -0.53 13.24
CA ASP A 63 6.15 -1.35 14.44
C ASP A 63 5.04 -0.86 15.37
N ASP A 64 4.73 0.43 15.34
CA ASP A 64 3.72 1.07 16.19
C ASP A 64 2.82 1.98 15.35
N VAL A 65 1.76 1.40 14.80
CA VAL A 65 0.84 2.12 13.94
C VAL A 65 0.01 3.16 14.72
N GLU A 66 -0.26 2.93 16.00
CA GLU A 66 -0.98 3.90 16.83
C GLU A 66 -0.18 5.18 17.03
N ASP A 67 1.13 5.06 17.26
CA ASP A 67 2.01 6.21 17.38
C ASP A 67 2.10 6.97 16.05
N ALA A 68 2.23 6.26 14.93
CA ALA A 68 2.24 6.88 13.60
C ALA A 68 0.92 7.63 13.34
N TYR A 69 -0.21 7.05 13.73
CA TYR A 69 -1.53 7.68 13.60
C TYR A 69 -1.62 8.98 14.41
N ARG A 70 -1.17 8.93 15.66
CA ARG A 70 -1.10 10.11 16.53
C ARG A 70 -0.24 11.22 15.90
N LEU A 71 0.94 10.87 15.38
CA LEU A 71 1.85 11.81 14.74
C LEU A 71 1.24 12.46 13.50
N ALA A 72 0.52 11.69 12.67
CA ALA A 72 -0.17 12.22 11.50
C ALA A 72 -1.25 13.24 11.89
N GLN A 73 -2.01 12.95 12.96
CA GLN A 73 -3.03 13.85 13.46
C GLN A 73 -2.40 15.13 14.07
N GLU A 74 -1.32 15.01 14.82
CA GLU A 74 -0.59 16.16 15.38
C GLU A 74 0.01 17.04 14.29
N ALA A 75 0.44 16.45 13.17
CA ALA A 75 0.95 17.19 12.03
C ALA A 75 -0.16 17.89 11.22
N GLY A 76 -1.42 17.67 11.56
CA GLY A 76 -2.55 18.28 10.88
C GLY A 76 -2.83 17.69 9.49
N LEU A 77 -2.36 16.48 9.22
CA LEU A 77 -2.59 15.81 7.92
C LEU A 77 -4.01 15.25 7.84
N GLU A 78 -4.56 15.24 6.63
CA GLU A 78 -5.87 14.63 6.38
C GLU A 78 -5.78 13.12 6.58
N ILE A 79 -6.67 12.57 7.43
CA ILE A 79 -6.81 11.13 7.58
C ILE A 79 -7.84 10.66 6.55
N VAL A 80 -7.38 10.00 5.51
CA VAL A 80 -8.23 9.53 4.39
C VAL A 80 -8.97 8.26 4.77
N HIS A 81 -8.30 7.37 5.50
CA HIS A 81 -8.88 6.12 6.02
C HIS A 81 -8.49 6.01 7.49
N PRO A 82 -9.46 5.97 8.42
CA PRO A 82 -9.13 5.94 9.85
C PRO A 82 -8.46 4.62 10.24
N LEU A 83 -7.78 4.63 11.38
CA LEU A 83 -7.09 3.45 11.90
C LEU A 83 -8.08 2.29 12.07
N THR A 84 -7.86 1.22 11.32
CA THR A 84 -8.81 0.11 11.14
C THR A 84 -8.07 -1.22 11.12
N VAL A 85 -8.64 -2.24 11.75
CA VAL A 85 -8.19 -3.62 11.62
C VAL A 85 -8.86 -4.21 10.37
N GLU A 86 -8.04 -4.69 9.43
CA GLU A 86 -8.52 -5.26 8.18
C GLU A 86 -8.59 -6.78 8.26
N ALA A 87 -9.45 -7.38 7.43
CA ALA A 87 -9.72 -8.82 7.46
C ALA A 87 -8.49 -9.69 7.16
N TRP A 88 -7.48 -9.15 6.46
CA TRP A 88 -6.27 -9.89 6.09
C TRP A 88 -5.12 -9.76 7.11
N GLY A 89 -5.43 -9.36 8.35
CA GLY A 89 -4.44 -9.38 9.43
C GLY A 89 -3.53 -8.16 9.48
N VAL A 90 -4.02 -7.01 9.06
CA VAL A 90 -3.31 -5.74 9.08
C VAL A 90 -4.13 -4.71 9.83
N ARG A 91 -3.49 -3.90 10.66
CA ARG A 91 -4.06 -2.69 11.22
C ARG A 91 -3.44 -1.51 10.52
N ARG A 92 -4.24 -0.61 9.94
CA ARG A 92 -3.74 0.44 9.06
C ARG A 92 -4.57 1.70 9.09
N PHE A 93 -3.98 2.80 8.63
CA PHE A 93 -4.67 4.04 8.28
C PHE A 93 -4.04 4.65 7.03
N PHE A 94 -4.75 5.57 6.38
CA PHE A 94 -4.21 6.34 5.26
C PHE A 94 -4.19 7.81 5.65
N TYR A 95 -3.11 8.51 5.29
CA TYR A 95 -3.09 9.96 5.34
C TYR A 95 -2.78 10.53 3.96
N ARG A 96 -3.14 11.78 3.75
CA ARG A 96 -2.81 12.53 2.54
C ARG A 96 -1.79 13.60 2.91
N ASP A 97 -0.68 13.66 2.18
CA ASP A 97 0.31 14.71 2.40
C ASP A 97 -0.12 16.03 1.75
N SER A 98 0.66 17.09 1.94
CA SER A 98 0.35 18.41 1.40
C SER A 98 0.35 18.48 -0.13
N SER A 99 0.96 17.51 -0.80
CA SER A 99 0.98 17.39 -2.27
C SER A 99 -0.15 16.54 -2.83
N GLY A 100 -1.00 15.99 -1.95
CA GLY A 100 -2.12 15.15 -2.35
C GLY A 100 -1.80 13.65 -2.43
N THR A 101 -0.61 13.22 -2.07
CA THR A 101 -0.22 11.81 -2.10
C THR A 101 -0.85 11.07 -0.92
N VAL A 102 -1.52 9.95 -1.22
CA VAL A 102 -2.13 9.10 -0.21
C VAL A 102 -1.16 7.99 0.19
N VAL A 103 -0.87 7.90 1.48
CA VAL A 103 0.06 6.92 2.04
C VAL A 103 -0.68 5.99 2.98
N ASN A 104 -0.53 4.68 2.76
CA ASN A 104 -0.98 3.64 3.67
C ASN A 104 0.13 3.38 4.70
N VAL A 105 -0.23 3.48 5.97
CA VAL A 105 0.67 3.12 7.08
C VAL A 105 0.04 1.93 7.80
N GLY A 106 0.73 0.81 7.81
CA GLY A 106 0.21 -0.43 8.36
C GLY A 106 1.13 -1.11 9.35
N MET A 107 0.54 -2.06 10.07
CA MET A 107 1.24 -2.95 10.98
C MET A 107 0.63 -4.34 10.84
N HIS A 108 1.46 -5.36 10.70
CA HIS A 108 0.98 -6.75 10.70
C HIS A 108 0.54 -7.15 12.11
N LEU A 109 -0.60 -7.80 12.19
CA LEU A 109 -1.12 -8.32 13.46
C LEU A 109 -0.54 -9.70 13.79
#